data_0d7ad94b116b8165c3a641535b49e8ec
#
_entry.id   0d7ad94b116b8165c3a641535b49e8ec
#
_cell.length_a   1.000
_cell.length_b   1.000
_cell.length_c   1.000
_cell.angle_alpha   90.00
_cell.angle_beta   90.00
_cell.angle_gamma   90.00
#
_symmetry.space_group_name_H-M   'P 1'
#
loop_
_entity.id
_entity.type
_entity.pdbx_description
1 polymer ?
#
loop_
_entity_poly.entity_id
_entity_poly.type
_entity_poly.pdbx_seq_one_letter_code
_entity_poly.pdbx_strand_id
1 'polypeptide(L)'
;MKVEKAIFAAGCFWGVQHQFERIPGVLNTTVGYTGGPEANPTYTQVKAHMTHHVEAIFVDYDADMVSYVDLCKLFFEIHDPSQTDGIGPDLGPQYRSMIFYMDEKQKSEAEEVIELLRSKGHRVNTKLRPAEKFWEAEDYHQHYYDKTGGEPYCHIRVKKILN
;
A
#
# COMPACT_ATOMS: atom_id res chain seq x y z
N MET A 1 -9.38 13.39 18.27
CA MET A 1 -8.94 12.76 17.01
C MET A 1 -7.47 13.06 16.79
N LYS A 2 -6.70 12.04 16.47
CA LYS A 2 -5.25 12.17 16.23
C LYS A 2 -4.94 11.72 14.81
N VAL A 3 -4.84 12.65 13.88
CA VAL A 3 -4.59 12.35 12.48
C VAL A 3 -3.12 12.04 12.25
N GLU A 4 -2.83 10.87 11.71
CA GLU A 4 -1.51 10.45 11.28
C GLU A 4 -1.55 9.99 9.83
N LYS A 5 -0.37 9.80 9.24
CA LYS A 5 -0.23 9.51 7.80
C LYS A 5 0.58 8.23 7.58
N ALA A 6 0.23 7.48 6.53
CA ALA A 6 0.94 6.27 6.14
C ALA A 6 0.97 6.12 4.62
N ILE A 7 2.02 5.48 4.10
CA ILE A 7 2.15 5.18 2.67
C ILE A 7 2.46 3.71 2.49
N PHE A 8 1.65 3.03 1.67
CA PHE A 8 1.81 1.60 1.36
C PHE A 8 1.77 1.37 -0.14
N ALA A 9 2.51 0.37 -0.60
CA ALA A 9 2.46 -0.07 -2.00
C ALA A 9 2.26 -1.59 -2.03
N ALA A 10 1.13 -2.03 -2.54
CA ALA A 10 0.74 -3.45 -2.57
C ALA A 10 0.17 -3.83 -3.95
N GLY A 11 0.80 -3.38 -5.02
CA GLY A 11 0.37 -3.65 -6.39
C GLY A 11 -0.61 -2.61 -6.91
N CYS A 12 -1.58 -3.03 -7.72
CA CYS A 12 -2.55 -2.11 -8.33
C CYS A 12 -3.26 -1.27 -7.27
N PHE A 13 -3.10 0.05 -7.32
CA PHE A 13 -3.61 0.94 -6.28
C PHE A 13 -5.14 1.06 -6.27
N TRP A 14 -5.83 0.64 -7.33
CA TRP A 14 -7.30 0.63 -7.32
C TRP A 14 -7.84 -0.32 -6.25
N GLY A 15 -7.31 -1.55 -6.19
CA GLY A 15 -7.73 -2.55 -5.20
C GLY A 15 -7.24 -2.21 -3.81
N VAL A 16 -6.04 -1.66 -3.70
CA VAL A 16 -5.46 -1.23 -2.41
C VAL A 16 -6.34 -0.15 -1.79
N GLN A 17 -6.72 0.87 -2.56
CA GLN A 17 -7.59 1.95 -2.07
C GLN A 17 -8.95 1.40 -1.63
N HIS A 18 -9.54 0.51 -2.42
CA HIS A 18 -10.82 -0.11 -2.10
C HIS A 18 -10.80 -0.78 -0.71
N GLN A 19 -9.73 -1.49 -0.39
CA GLN A 19 -9.60 -2.18 0.89
C GLN A 19 -9.32 -1.23 2.05
N PHE A 20 -8.43 -0.26 1.87
CA PHE A 20 -8.06 0.66 2.95
C PHE A 20 -9.19 1.62 3.32
N GLU A 21 -9.92 2.16 2.36
CA GLU A 21 -10.97 3.14 2.63
C GLU A 21 -12.15 2.58 3.42
N ARG A 22 -12.26 1.26 3.52
CA ARG A 22 -13.35 0.58 4.27
C ARG A 22 -13.00 0.33 5.73
N ILE A 23 -11.79 0.67 6.15
CA ILE A 23 -11.35 0.43 7.54
C ILE A 23 -11.85 1.57 8.42
N PRO A 24 -12.60 1.28 9.52
CA PRO A 24 -12.98 2.32 10.47
C PRO A 24 -11.75 3.02 11.03
N GLY A 25 -11.76 4.35 11.00
CA GLY A 25 -10.62 5.16 11.41
C GLY A 25 -9.77 5.68 10.25
N VAL A 26 -9.89 5.11 9.06
CA VAL A 26 -9.29 5.68 7.85
C VAL A 26 -10.16 6.84 7.41
N LEU A 27 -9.58 8.04 7.40
CA LEU A 27 -10.30 9.30 7.14
C LEU A 27 -10.29 9.67 5.66
N ASN A 28 -9.14 9.46 5.00
CA ASN A 28 -8.98 9.80 3.60
C ASN A 28 -7.89 8.92 2.97
N THR A 29 -8.06 8.60 1.69
CA THR A 29 -7.06 7.86 0.93
C THR A 29 -6.84 8.55 -0.42
N THR A 30 -5.59 8.54 -0.87
CA THR A 30 -5.19 9.10 -2.17
C THR A 30 -4.25 8.11 -2.83
N VAL A 31 -4.52 7.74 -4.08
CA VAL A 31 -3.59 6.88 -4.81
C VAL A 31 -2.62 7.72 -5.64
N GLY A 32 -1.41 7.19 -5.83
CA GLY A 32 -0.38 7.93 -6.53
C GLY A 32 0.87 7.11 -6.77
N TYR A 33 1.97 7.82 -7.02
CA TYR A 33 3.25 7.25 -7.39
C TYR A 33 4.33 7.77 -6.46
N THR A 34 5.22 6.88 -6.04
CA THR A 34 6.34 7.27 -5.16
C THR A 34 7.49 6.27 -5.26
N GLY A 35 8.63 6.64 -4.71
CA GLY A 35 9.80 5.76 -4.61
C GLY A 35 10.81 5.93 -5.74
N GLY A 36 10.51 6.71 -6.77
CA GLY A 36 11.42 7.01 -7.87
C GLY A 36 11.88 8.45 -7.90
N PRO A 37 12.95 8.77 -8.62
CA PRO A 37 13.48 10.13 -8.73
C PRO A 37 12.74 11.01 -9.73
N GLU A 38 11.94 10.42 -10.61
CA GLU A 38 11.28 11.14 -11.70
C GLU A 38 10.22 12.10 -11.17
N ALA A 39 10.22 13.34 -11.65
CA ALA A 39 9.24 14.36 -11.27
C ALA A 39 7.99 14.25 -12.16
N ASN A 40 6.84 14.53 -11.57
CA ASN A 40 5.56 14.59 -12.28
C ASN A 40 5.27 13.32 -13.11
N PRO A 41 5.37 12.11 -12.52
CA PRO A 41 5.10 10.89 -13.26
C PRO A 41 3.65 10.80 -13.69
N THR A 42 3.39 10.17 -14.84
CA THR A 42 2.04 9.88 -15.32
C THR A 42 1.80 8.38 -15.26
N TYR A 43 0.51 7.99 -15.25
CA TYR A 43 0.13 6.57 -15.27
C TYR A 43 0.73 5.86 -16.48
N THR A 44 0.69 6.50 -17.65
CA THR A 44 1.26 5.93 -18.89
C THR A 44 2.75 5.64 -18.73
N GLN A 45 3.51 6.56 -18.13
CA GLN A 45 4.94 6.37 -17.91
C GLN A 45 5.22 5.24 -16.91
N VAL A 46 4.48 5.20 -15.80
CA VAL A 46 4.65 4.18 -14.77
C VAL A 46 4.29 2.81 -15.33
N LYS A 47 3.18 2.71 -16.04
CA LYS A 47 2.71 1.46 -16.65
C LYS A 47 3.69 0.94 -17.71
N ALA A 48 4.34 1.85 -18.44
CA ALA A 48 5.31 1.49 -19.48
C ALA A 48 6.70 1.20 -18.92
N HIS A 49 6.87 1.15 -17.60
CA HIS A 49 8.15 0.92 -16.91
C HIS A 49 9.20 2.01 -17.23
N MET A 50 8.75 3.23 -17.51
CA MET A 50 9.62 4.36 -17.84
C MET A 50 10.07 5.12 -16.59
N THR A 51 9.58 4.74 -15.42
CA THR A 51 9.95 5.36 -14.14
C THR A 51 10.35 4.29 -13.12
N HIS A 52 10.96 4.74 -12.03
CA HIS A 52 11.29 3.88 -10.88
C HIS A 52 10.20 3.94 -9.80
N HIS A 53 9.11 4.64 -10.07
CA HIS A 53 8.00 4.76 -9.12
C HIS A 53 7.20 3.45 -9.02
N VAL A 54 6.59 3.26 -7.84
CA VAL A 54 5.58 2.22 -7.62
C VAL A 54 4.23 2.88 -7.43
N GLU A 55 3.16 2.13 -7.74
CA GLU A 55 1.80 2.55 -7.41
C GLU A 55 1.61 2.39 -5.90
N ALA A 56 1.11 3.43 -5.26
CA ALA A 56 1.01 3.48 -3.81
C ALA A 56 -0.26 4.19 -3.35
N ILE A 57 -0.58 3.99 -2.07
CA ILE A 57 -1.68 4.67 -1.40
C ILE A 57 -1.14 5.54 -0.28
N PHE A 58 -1.66 6.76 -0.19
CA PHE A 58 -1.44 7.68 0.93
C PHE A 58 -2.67 7.65 1.81
N VAL A 59 -2.52 7.36 3.10
CA VAL A 59 -3.62 7.19 4.04
C VAL A 59 -3.53 8.22 5.15
N ASP A 60 -4.61 9.00 5.33
CA ASP A 60 -4.82 9.79 6.53
C ASP A 60 -5.72 8.98 7.45
N TYR A 61 -5.30 8.75 8.69
CA TYR A 61 -6.06 7.92 9.62
C TYR A 61 -6.10 8.52 11.03
N ASP A 62 -7.17 8.19 11.75
CA ASP A 62 -7.34 8.57 13.14
C ASP A 62 -6.66 7.51 14.02
N ALA A 63 -5.51 7.84 14.58
CA ALA A 63 -4.73 6.92 15.41
C ALA A 63 -5.43 6.55 16.73
N ASP A 64 -6.47 7.27 17.11
CA ASP A 64 -7.31 6.90 18.25
C ASP A 64 -8.31 5.79 17.90
N MET A 65 -8.60 5.57 16.63
CA MET A 65 -9.54 4.55 16.15
C MET A 65 -8.85 3.33 15.54
N VAL A 66 -7.74 3.54 14.83
CA VAL A 66 -7.01 2.48 14.16
C VAL A 66 -5.51 2.74 14.31
N SER A 67 -4.74 1.71 14.63
CA SER A 67 -3.29 1.85 14.80
C SER A 67 -2.56 1.67 13.48
N TYR A 68 -1.32 2.16 13.41
CA TYR A 68 -0.43 1.88 12.30
C TYR A 68 -0.20 0.37 12.13
N VAL A 69 -0.07 -0.34 13.25
CA VAL A 69 0.10 -1.80 13.24
C VAL A 69 -1.11 -2.48 12.58
N ASP A 70 -2.33 -2.03 12.86
CA ASP A 70 -3.53 -2.56 12.23
C ASP A 70 -3.52 -2.32 10.72
N LEU A 71 -3.06 -1.16 10.27
CA LEU A 71 -2.93 -0.84 8.85
C LEU A 71 -1.87 -1.73 8.18
N CYS A 72 -0.75 -1.99 8.86
CA CYS A 72 0.26 -2.92 8.37
C CYS A 72 -0.30 -4.33 8.24
N LYS A 73 -1.08 -4.79 9.21
CA LYS A 73 -1.72 -6.11 9.15
C LYS A 73 -2.66 -6.22 7.96
N LEU A 74 -3.49 -5.20 7.73
CA LEU A 74 -4.34 -5.16 6.54
C LEU A 74 -3.51 -5.23 5.26
N PHE A 75 -2.45 -4.42 5.20
CA PHE A 75 -1.53 -4.40 4.05
C PHE A 75 -1.04 -5.81 3.70
N PHE A 76 -0.58 -6.58 4.69
CA PHE A 76 -0.08 -7.92 4.47
C PHE A 76 -1.19 -8.94 4.17
N GLU A 77 -2.42 -8.64 4.54
CA GLU A 77 -3.57 -9.53 4.32
C GLU A 77 -4.23 -9.35 2.96
N ILE A 78 -3.94 -8.27 2.25
CA ILE A 78 -4.58 -7.99 0.95
C ILE A 78 -3.70 -8.34 -0.25
N HIS A 79 -2.49 -8.85 -0.04
CA HIS A 79 -1.61 -9.27 -1.13
C HIS A 79 -0.66 -10.37 -0.66
N ASP A 80 0.05 -11.00 -1.60
CA ASP A 80 1.07 -12.00 -1.30
C ASP A 80 2.43 -11.29 -1.14
N PRO A 81 2.92 -11.09 0.09
CA PRO A 81 4.18 -10.37 0.31
C PRO A 81 5.43 -11.19 -0.05
N SER A 82 5.28 -12.45 -0.45
CA SER A 82 6.40 -13.27 -0.93
C SER A 82 6.72 -13.05 -2.40
N GLN A 83 5.78 -12.50 -3.16
CA GLN A 83 5.94 -12.27 -4.59
C GLN A 83 6.93 -11.14 -4.85
N THR A 84 7.86 -11.33 -5.79
CA THR A 84 8.92 -10.36 -6.09
C THR A 84 8.78 -9.70 -7.47
N ASP A 85 7.98 -10.27 -8.37
CA ASP A 85 7.82 -9.80 -9.75
C ASP A 85 6.56 -8.93 -9.96
N GLY A 86 5.85 -8.63 -8.89
CA GLY A 86 4.59 -7.88 -8.91
C GLY A 86 3.68 -8.34 -7.80
N ILE A 87 2.38 -8.12 -7.94
CA ILE A 87 1.37 -8.56 -6.96
C ILE A 87 0.23 -9.25 -7.70
N GLY A 88 -0.05 -10.50 -7.32
CA GLY A 88 -1.11 -11.29 -7.95
C GLY A 88 -0.89 -11.40 -9.46
N PRO A 89 -1.91 -11.13 -10.28
CA PRO A 89 -1.77 -11.18 -11.74
C PRO A 89 -1.08 -9.93 -12.33
N ASP A 90 -0.88 -8.88 -11.54
CA ASP A 90 -0.26 -7.63 -12.00
C ASP A 90 1.26 -7.77 -11.88
N LEU A 91 1.94 -7.90 -13.01
CA LEU A 91 3.38 -8.08 -13.07
C LEU A 91 4.08 -6.78 -13.47
N GLY A 92 5.25 -6.53 -12.86
CA GLY A 92 6.09 -5.39 -13.19
C GLY A 92 6.60 -4.67 -11.95
N PRO A 93 7.67 -3.87 -12.09
CA PRO A 93 8.29 -3.17 -10.96
C PRO A 93 7.39 -2.13 -10.30
N GLN A 94 6.39 -1.57 -10.99
CA GLN A 94 5.44 -0.62 -10.43
C GLN A 94 4.48 -1.26 -9.43
N TYR A 95 4.40 -2.59 -9.39
CA TYR A 95 3.49 -3.35 -8.52
C TYR A 95 4.21 -4.05 -7.37
N ARG A 96 5.37 -3.55 -6.97
CA ARG A 96 6.14 -4.17 -5.89
C ARG A 96 5.52 -3.89 -4.52
N SER A 97 5.70 -4.84 -3.60
CA SER A 97 5.29 -4.70 -2.20
C SER A 97 6.30 -3.84 -1.45
N MET A 98 5.86 -2.68 -0.95
CA MET A 98 6.73 -1.75 -0.23
C MET A 98 5.95 -1.01 0.86
N ILE A 99 6.64 -0.69 1.95
CA ILE A 99 6.15 0.22 2.98
C ILE A 99 7.10 1.41 3.04
N PHE A 100 6.54 2.61 2.95
CA PHE A 100 7.30 3.86 3.07
C PHE A 100 7.00 4.46 4.44
N TYR A 101 7.92 4.28 5.39
CA TYR A 101 7.72 4.75 6.76
C TYR A 101 7.96 6.26 6.87
N MET A 102 7.12 6.93 7.66
CA MET A 102 7.20 8.37 7.89
C MET A 102 8.22 8.72 8.97
N ASP A 103 8.45 7.78 9.92
CA ASP A 103 9.35 7.98 11.05
C ASP A 103 9.88 6.62 11.54
N GLU A 104 10.79 6.65 12.51
CA GLU A 104 11.40 5.44 13.06
C GLU A 104 10.40 4.57 13.82
N LYS A 105 9.36 5.15 14.40
CA LYS A 105 8.32 4.39 15.09
C LYS A 105 7.56 3.52 14.09
N GLN A 106 7.16 4.09 12.93
CA GLN A 106 6.50 3.32 11.87
C GLN A 106 7.42 2.22 11.34
N LYS A 107 8.70 2.52 11.15
CA LYS A 107 9.69 1.51 10.71
C LYS A 107 9.74 0.34 11.67
N SER A 108 9.87 0.63 12.96
CA SER A 108 9.93 -0.39 14.02
C SER A 108 8.66 -1.22 14.06
N GLU A 109 7.50 -0.59 14.01
CA GLU A 109 6.21 -1.28 14.03
C GLU A 109 6.00 -2.17 12.80
N ALA A 110 6.40 -1.69 11.63
CA ALA A 110 6.34 -2.49 10.39
C ALA A 110 7.27 -3.70 10.48
N GLU A 111 8.48 -3.52 11.00
CA GLU A 111 9.42 -4.63 11.20
C GLU A 111 8.87 -5.69 12.16
N GLU A 112 8.18 -5.27 13.23
CA GLU A 112 7.55 -6.20 14.18
C GLU A 112 6.48 -7.04 13.50
N VAL A 113 5.65 -6.44 12.66
CA VAL A 113 4.61 -7.17 11.91
C VAL A 113 5.25 -8.17 10.94
N ILE A 114 6.32 -7.77 10.26
CA ILE A 114 7.06 -8.66 9.35
C ILE A 114 7.61 -9.87 10.13
N GLU A 115 8.23 -9.64 11.28
CA GLU A 115 8.76 -10.73 12.11
C GLU A 115 7.66 -11.65 12.62
N LEU A 116 6.51 -11.11 12.98
CA LEU A 116 5.35 -11.90 13.37
C LEU A 116 4.92 -12.84 12.25
N LEU A 117 4.84 -12.33 11.02
CA LEU A 117 4.47 -13.14 9.84
C LEU A 117 5.51 -14.23 9.58
N ARG A 118 6.79 -13.89 9.64
CA ARG A 118 7.87 -14.86 9.45
C ARG A 118 7.84 -15.96 10.50
N SER A 119 7.54 -15.60 11.75
CA SER A 119 7.41 -16.55 12.85
C SER A 119 6.27 -17.55 12.64
N LYS A 120 5.26 -17.15 11.85
CA LYS A 120 4.13 -18.02 11.49
C LYS A 120 4.37 -18.80 10.18
N GLY A 121 5.57 -18.72 9.63
CA GLY A 121 5.96 -19.46 8.42
C GLY A 121 5.71 -18.74 7.11
N HIS A 122 5.30 -17.46 7.14
CA HIS A 122 5.10 -16.68 5.92
C HIS A 122 6.43 -16.12 5.41
N ARG A 123 6.61 -16.15 4.10
CA ARG A 123 7.76 -15.51 3.45
C ARG A 123 7.38 -14.08 3.12
N VAL A 124 8.21 -13.12 3.54
CA VAL A 124 7.96 -11.69 3.32
C VAL A 124 9.15 -11.07 2.60
N ASN A 125 8.91 -10.55 1.39
CA ASN A 125 9.90 -9.86 0.57
C ASN A 125 9.61 -8.35 0.44
N THR A 126 8.66 -7.84 1.22
CA THR A 126 8.32 -6.43 1.27
C THR A 126 9.54 -5.59 1.65
N LYS A 127 9.77 -4.51 0.90
CA LYS A 127 10.85 -3.56 1.19
C LYS A 127 10.35 -2.43 2.08
N LEU A 128 11.18 -2.03 3.04
CA LEU A 128 10.93 -0.86 3.89
C LEU A 128 11.85 0.26 3.45
N ARG A 129 11.30 1.43 3.15
CA ARG A 129 12.07 2.60 2.75
C ARG A 129 11.50 3.85 3.43
N PRO A 130 12.34 4.88 3.70
CA PRO A 130 11.82 6.14 4.20
C PRO A 130 10.89 6.78 3.15
N ALA A 131 9.86 7.45 3.62
CA ALA A 131 8.91 8.14 2.76
C ALA A 131 9.63 9.20 1.91
N GLU A 132 9.29 9.23 0.63
CA GLU A 132 9.76 10.20 -0.34
C GLU A 132 8.57 11.00 -0.85
N LYS A 133 8.79 11.89 -1.81
CA LYS A 133 7.70 12.67 -2.37
C LYS A 133 6.64 11.75 -2.99
N PHE A 134 5.40 11.98 -2.60
CA PHE A 134 4.23 11.26 -3.13
C PHE A 134 3.62 12.12 -4.23
N TRP A 135 3.50 11.54 -5.42
CA TRP A 135 2.90 12.21 -6.58
C TRP A 135 1.48 11.69 -6.75
N GLU A 136 0.51 12.54 -6.50
CA GLU A 136 -0.89 12.18 -6.61
C GLU A 136 -1.22 11.73 -8.04
N ALA A 137 -1.92 10.58 -8.17
CA ALA A 137 -2.32 10.07 -9.46
C ALA A 137 -3.48 10.90 -10.03
N GLU A 138 -3.71 10.73 -11.32
CA GLU A 138 -4.78 11.40 -12.06
C GLU A 138 -6.15 11.12 -11.42
N ASP A 139 -7.08 12.08 -11.52
CA ASP A 139 -8.38 12.00 -10.85
C ASP A 139 -9.17 10.74 -11.20
N TYR A 140 -9.05 10.22 -12.42
CA TYR A 140 -9.81 9.04 -12.83
C TYR A 140 -9.35 7.76 -12.11
N HIS A 141 -8.19 7.77 -11.46
CA HIS A 141 -7.71 6.65 -10.63
C HIS A 141 -8.23 6.73 -9.19
N GLN A 142 -8.64 7.92 -8.74
CA GLN A 142 -9.07 8.08 -7.35
C GLN A 142 -10.43 7.42 -7.16
N HIS A 143 -10.52 6.52 -6.16
CA HIS A 143 -11.75 5.77 -5.82
C HIS A 143 -12.34 5.02 -7.02
N TYR A 144 -11.46 4.36 -7.76
CA TYR A 144 -11.80 3.72 -9.05
C TYR A 144 -12.98 2.76 -8.96
N TYR A 145 -12.99 1.86 -7.97
CA TYR A 145 -14.08 0.88 -7.83
C TYR A 145 -15.38 1.51 -7.36
N ASP A 146 -15.32 2.56 -6.56
CA ASP A 146 -16.54 3.29 -6.18
C ASP A 146 -17.18 3.99 -7.37
N LYS A 147 -16.35 4.55 -8.26
CA LYS A 147 -16.82 5.24 -9.48
C LYS A 147 -17.35 4.28 -10.54
N THR A 148 -16.73 3.11 -10.68
CA THR A 148 -17.07 2.16 -11.74
C THR A 148 -18.06 1.08 -11.31
N GLY A 149 -18.26 0.88 -10.00
CA GLY A 149 -19.10 -0.19 -9.46
C GLY A 149 -18.48 -1.57 -9.59
N GLY A 150 -17.19 -1.67 -9.91
CA GLY A 150 -16.49 -2.94 -10.05
C GLY A 150 -16.06 -3.54 -8.72
N GLU A 151 -15.50 -4.74 -8.79
CA GLU A 151 -14.95 -5.44 -7.63
C GLU A 151 -13.44 -5.65 -7.83
N PRO A 152 -12.62 -5.50 -6.78
CA PRO A 152 -11.18 -5.74 -6.89
C PRO A 152 -10.89 -7.22 -7.17
N TYR A 153 -10.15 -7.47 -8.22
CA TYR A 153 -9.82 -8.85 -8.63
C TYR A 153 -8.53 -9.37 -7.99
N CYS A 154 -7.63 -8.48 -7.56
CA CYS A 154 -6.29 -8.86 -7.08
C CYS A 154 -6.07 -8.58 -5.59
N HIS A 155 -6.99 -7.91 -4.91
CA HIS A 155 -6.84 -7.54 -3.51
C HIS A 155 -7.99 -8.08 -2.68
N ILE A 156 -7.97 -9.39 -2.45
CA ILE A 156 -8.92 -10.07 -1.57
C ILE A 156 -8.22 -10.27 -0.22
N ARG A 157 -8.87 -9.82 0.85
CA ARG A 157 -8.29 -9.94 2.18
C ARG A 157 -8.27 -11.40 2.65
N VAL A 158 -7.08 -11.89 2.95
CA VAL A 158 -6.88 -13.22 3.54
C VAL A 158 -6.21 -13.04 4.90
N LYS A 159 -6.87 -13.48 5.97
CA LYS A 159 -6.33 -13.34 7.31
C LYS A 159 -5.10 -14.21 7.50
N LYS A 160 -3.96 -13.58 7.78
CA LYS A 160 -2.66 -14.23 8.03
C LYS A 160 -2.23 -14.06 9.46
N ILE A 161 -2.79 -13.06 10.15
CA ILE A 161 -2.41 -12.67 11.51
C ILE A 161 -3.63 -12.87 12.39
N LEU A 162 -3.51 -13.78 13.34
CA LEU A 162 -4.55 -14.03 14.34
C LEU A 162 -4.37 -13.06 15.50
N ASN A 163 -5.44 -12.43 15.88
CA ASN A 163 -5.47 -11.56 17.04
C ASN A 163 -5.76 -12.34 18.31
#